data_5e3b9f4e9a36cd901d2e66ec0380cad2
#
_entry.id   5e3b9f4e9a36cd901d2e66ec0380cad2
#
_cell.length_a   1.000
_cell.length_b   1.000
_cell.length_c   1.000
_cell.angle_alpha   90.00
_cell.angle_beta   90.00
_cell.angle_gamma   90.00
#
_symmetry.space_group_name_H-M   'P 1'
#
loop_
_entity.id
_entity.type
_entity.pdbx_description
1 polymer ?
#
loop_
_entity_poly.entity_id
_entity_poly.type
_entity_poly.pdbx_seq_one_letter_code
_entity_poly.pdbx_strand_id
1 'polypeptide(L)'
;FSIGAAYSDLDFSTKGTETTSGVATVNNETTTKTGSGDLGSIFVEYTFAQGSTIGLDYIDGTAEIGKATRTSSTPSGDVTASASVSDPLTFYVEPTFMLTDTFGVYAKGGVTQLTVTPKEVDTASVVTSSYKAKDLNGVVTGFGAKFYMGNFFAKAEYLETEFDTYVHQSTTGTNAIIRADIDTEQTIFALGYNF
;
A
#
# COMPACT_ATOMS: atom_id res chain seq x y z
N PHE A 1 -5.04 15.30 22.26
CA PHE A 1 -4.65 14.01 21.71
C PHE A 1 -5.87 13.14 21.50
N SER A 2 -5.83 12.34 20.45
CA SER A 2 -6.86 11.37 20.15
C SER A 2 -6.24 10.03 19.75
N ILE A 3 -7.02 8.98 19.96
CA ILE A 3 -6.75 7.64 19.46
C ILE A 3 -7.99 7.12 18.76
N GLY A 4 -7.81 6.33 17.72
CA GLY A 4 -8.94 5.73 17.03
C GLY A 4 -8.57 4.48 16.26
N ALA A 5 -9.60 3.90 15.67
CA ALA A 5 -9.48 2.79 14.74
C ALA A 5 -10.22 3.12 13.44
N ALA A 6 -9.72 2.57 12.35
CA ALA A 6 -10.32 2.75 11.05
C ALA A 6 -10.50 1.40 10.35
N TYR A 7 -11.49 1.37 9.48
CA TYR A 7 -11.74 0.33 8.50
C TYR A 7 -11.65 0.95 7.12
N SER A 8 -10.92 0.33 6.24
CA SER A 8 -10.78 0.78 4.85
C SER A 8 -11.08 -0.33 3.87
N ASP A 9 -11.80 0.04 2.81
CA ASP A 9 -11.89 -0.71 1.55
C ASP A 9 -10.78 -0.17 0.64
N LEU A 10 -9.87 -1.05 0.25
CA LEU A 10 -8.66 -0.74 -0.51
C LEU A 10 -8.75 -1.35 -1.89
N ASP A 11 -8.61 -0.54 -2.93
CA ASP A 11 -8.30 -0.95 -4.28
C ASP A 11 -6.82 -0.69 -4.58
N PHE A 12 -6.16 -1.64 -5.22
CA PHE A 12 -4.79 -1.47 -5.67
C PHE A 12 -4.61 -1.77 -7.16
N SER A 13 -3.71 -1.03 -7.77
CA SER A 13 -3.25 -1.25 -9.15
C SER A 13 -1.73 -1.37 -9.15
N THR A 14 -1.23 -2.45 -9.76
CA THR A 14 0.21 -2.67 -9.91
C THR A 14 0.53 -2.86 -11.39
N LYS A 15 1.43 -2.02 -11.90
CA LYS A 15 1.95 -2.13 -13.27
C LYS A 15 3.39 -2.61 -13.23
N GLY A 16 3.58 -3.88 -13.56
CA GLY A 16 4.90 -4.52 -13.61
C GLY A 16 5.49 -4.55 -15.01
N THR A 17 6.80 -4.31 -15.13
CA THR A 17 7.58 -4.46 -16.36
C THR A 17 8.81 -5.31 -16.06
N GLU A 18 9.00 -6.39 -16.80
CA GLU A 18 10.19 -7.21 -16.77
C GLU A 18 11.07 -6.91 -17.99
N THR A 19 12.34 -6.60 -17.76
CA THR A 19 13.35 -6.38 -18.81
C THR A 19 14.44 -7.43 -18.65
N THR A 20 14.59 -8.31 -19.61
CA THR A 20 15.66 -9.33 -19.64
C THR A 20 16.84 -8.83 -20.45
N SER A 21 18.02 -8.71 -19.84
CA SER A 21 19.26 -8.30 -20.50
C SER A 21 20.08 -9.54 -20.87
N GLY A 22 20.55 -9.60 -22.12
CA GLY A 22 21.49 -10.66 -22.58
C GLY A 22 20.97 -11.58 -23.68
N VAL A 23 19.76 -11.43 -24.15
CA VAL A 23 19.23 -12.08 -25.36
C VAL A 23 19.01 -11.00 -26.41
N ALA A 24 19.23 -11.32 -27.69
CA ALA A 24 19.19 -10.36 -28.82
C ALA A 24 17.81 -9.67 -29.02
N THR A 25 16.81 -10.04 -28.25
CA THR A 25 15.50 -9.42 -28.18
C THR A 25 15.22 -9.02 -26.74
N VAL A 26 15.15 -7.74 -26.46
CA VAL A 26 14.66 -7.20 -25.17
C VAL A 26 13.15 -7.39 -25.16
N ASN A 27 12.65 -8.38 -24.46
CA ASN A 27 11.23 -8.56 -24.26
C ASN A 27 10.81 -7.71 -23.04
N ASN A 28 10.20 -6.57 -23.30
CA ASN A 28 9.52 -5.78 -22.27
C ASN A 28 8.08 -6.28 -22.17
N GLU A 29 7.81 -7.17 -21.24
CA GLU A 29 6.45 -7.55 -20.93
C GLU A 29 5.92 -6.60 -19.83
N THR A 30 4.82 -5.93 -20.13
CA THR A 30 4.11 -5.08 -19.16
C THR A 30 2.83 -5.78 -18.77
N THR A 31 2.64 -6.00 -17.49
CA THR A 31 1.40 -6.60 -16.96
C THR A 31 0.82 -5.66 -15.89
N THR A 32 -0.47 -5.36 -16.03
CA THR A 32 -1.23 -4.64 -14.99
C THR A 32 -2.06 -5.65 -14.20
N LYS A 33 -1.99 -5.55 -12.89
CA LYS A 33 -2.82 -6.32 -11.95
C LYS A 33 -3.56 -5.36 -11.05
N THR A 34 -4.85 -5.63 -10.85
CA THR A 34 -5.70 -4.90 -9.90
C THR A 34 -6.25 -5.89 -8.89
N GLY A 35 -6.54 -5.43 -7.70
CA GLY A 35 -7.17 -6.21 -6.66
C GLY A 35 -7.77 -5.30 -5.61
N SER A 36 -8.55 -5.86 -4.71
CA SER A 36 -9.16 -5.14 -3.60
C SER A 36 -9.05 -5.95 -2.31
N GLY A 37 -9.18 -5.26 -1.19
CA GLY A 37 -9.17 -5.89 0.12
C GLY A 37 -9.60 -4.93 1.21
N ASP A 38 -9.98 -5.50 2.34
CA ASP A 38 -10.38 -4.77 3.53
C ASP A 38 -9.21 -4.71 4.51
N LEU A 39 -8.99 -3.54 5.12
CA LEU A 39 -7.94 -3.31 6.09
C LEU A 39 -8.48 -2.67 7.36
N GLY A 40 -7.90 -3.06 8.50
CA GLY A 40 -8.09 -2.38 9.77
C GLY A 40 -6.83 -1.62 10.17
N SER A 41 -6.97 -0.42 10.68
CA SER A 41 -5.85 0.36 11.22
C SER A 41 -6.15 0.95 12.57
N ILE A 42 -5.09 1.38 13.26
CA ILE A 42 -5.16 2.19 14.47
C ILE A 42 -4.40 3.49 14.23
N PHE A 43 -4.91 4.60 14.74
CA PHE A 43 -4.27 5.89 14.58
C PHE A 43 -4.20 6.67 15.89
N VAL A 44 -3.20 7.54 15.95
CA VAL A 44 -3.06 8.54 17.01
C VAL A 44 -2.92 9.92 16.37
N GLU A 45 -3.56 10.92 16.97
CA GLU A 45 -3.62 12.28 16.42
C GLU A 45 -3.37 13.33 17.50
N TYR A 46 -2.80 14.43 17.06
CA TYR A 46 -2.79 15.68 17.80
C TYR A 46 -3.57 16.73 17.02
N THR A 47 -4.67 17.20 17.60
CA THR A 47 -5.53 18.23 17.03
C THR A 47 -5.14 19.60 17.59
N PHE A 48 -4.90 20.55 16.71
CA PHE A 48 -4.59 21.94 17.06
C PHE A 48 -5.69 22.86 16.56
N ALA A 49 -5.47 24.19 16.62
CA ALA A 49 -6.50 25.19 16.33
C ALA A 49 -7.35 24.87 15.09
N GLN A 50 -8.66 25.07 15.21
CA GLN A 50 -9.67 24.89 14.15
C GLN A 50 -9.88 23.44 13.68
N GLY A 51 -9.52 22.44 14.51
CA GLY A 51 -9.74 21.02 14.17
C GLY A 51 -8.71 20.42 13.23
N SER A 52 -7.71 21.18 12.79
CA SER A 52 -6.59 20.67 12.00
C SER A 52 -5.75 19.68 12.80
N THR A 53 -5.23 18.65 12.15
CA THR A 53 -4.67 17.49 12.82
C THR A 53 -3.33 17.09 12.18
N ILE A 54 -2.42 16.58 13.00
CA ILE A 54 -1.28 15.76 12.56
C ILE A 54 -1.45 14.38 13.18
N GLY A 55 -1.08 13.33 12.46
CA GLY A 55 -1.31 11.98 12.96
C GLY A 55 -0.35 10.93 12.38
N LEU A 56 -0.43 9.79 13.04
CA LEU A 56 0.18 8.54 12.60
C LEU A 56 -0.92 7.49 12.49
N ASP A 57 -0.93 6.75 11.40
CA ASP A 57 -1.81 5.61 11.16
C ASP A 57 -0.96 4.37 10.90
N TYR A 58 -1.31 3.26 11.54
CA TYR A 58 -0.61 1.99 11.43
C TYR A 58 -1.58 0.87 11.10
N ILE A 59 -1.26 0.13 10.05
CA ILE A 59 -1.98 -1.08 9.64
C ILE A 59 -1.15 -2.29 10.07
N ASP A 60 -1.69 -3.13 10.96
CA ASP A 60 -1.06 -4.38 11.37
C ASP A 60 -1.50 -5.50 10.42
N GLY A 61 -0.58 -6.08 9.70
CA GLY A 61 -0.88 -7.23 8.84
C GLY A 61 -0.06 -7.33 7.57
N THR A 62 -0.34 -8.41 6.84
CA THR A 62 0.31 -8.71 5.56
C THR A 62 -0.76 -9.00 4.52
N ALA A 63 -0.66 -8.36 3.36
CA ALA A 63 -1.54 -8.58 2.22
C ALA A 63 -0.72 -9.05 1.00
N GLU A 64 -1.25 -10.02 0.23
CA GLU A 64 -0.69 -10.40 -1.07
C GLU A 64 -1.18 -9.43 -2.12
N ILE A 65 -0.25 -8.70 -2.77
CA ILE A 65 -0.56 -7.67 -3.78
C ILE A 65 -0.39 -8.15 -5.22
N GLY A 66 0.14 -9.35 -5.42
CA GLY A 66 0.30 -9.90 -6.76
C GLY A 66 0.74 -11.35 -6.74
N LYS A 67 0.18 -12.11 -7.68
CA LYS A 67 0.57 -13.50 -7.94
C LYS A 67 0.53 -13.77 -9.44
N ALA A 68 1.60 -14.34 -9.97
CA ALA A 68 1.69 -14.78 -11.35
C ALA A 68 2.25 -16.21 -11.39
N THR A 69 1.62 -17.06 -12.18
CA THR A 69 2.09 -18.43 -12.39
C THR A 69 2.38 -18.63 -13.88
N ARG A 70 3.56 -19.18 -14.19
CA ARG A 70 3.93 -19.62 -15.54
C ARG A 70 4.28 -21.10 -15.50
N THR A 71 3.86 -21.83 -16.50
CA THR A 71 4.22 -23.26 -16.66
C THR A 71 5.50 -23.36 -17.47
N SER A 72 6.49 -24.07 -16.92
CA SER A 72 7.73 -24.43 -17.61
C SER A 72 7.60 -25.81 -18.24
N SER A 73 8.06 -25.96 -19.47
CA SER A 73 8.01 -27.25 -20.17
C SER A 73 9.29 -28.10 -19.97
N THR A 74 10.40 -27.48 -19.54
CA THR A 74 11.68 -28.20 -19.39
C THR A 74 12.57 -27.55 -18.31
N PRO A 75 12.63 -28.11 -17.10
CA PRO A 75 11.84 -29.23 -16.57
C PRO A 75 10.36 -28.84 -16.42
N SER A 76 9.46 -29.84 -16.50
CA SER A 76 8.03 -29.60 -16.39
C SER A 76 7.66 -29.21 -14.95
N GLY A 77 6.95 -28.09 -14.80
CA GLY A 77 6.47 -27.59 -13.52
C GLY A 77 6.01 -26.15 -13.61
N ASP A 78 5.49 -25.63 -12.51
CA ASP A 78 5.00 -24.27 -12.41
C ASP A 78 5.96 -23.39 -11.60
N VAL A 79 6.24 -22.21 -12.12
CA VAL A 79 6.93 -21.14 -11.39
C VAL A 79 5.90 -20.11 -10.99
N THR A 80 5.70 -19.96 -9.68
CA THR A 80 4.77 -18.98 -9.12
C THR A 80 5.57 -17.87 -8.42
N ALA A 81 5.43 -16.65 -8.93
CA ALA A 81 5.93 -15.44 -8.31
C ALA A 81 4.79 -14.74 -7.57
N SER A 82 5.02 -14.32 -6.35
CA SER A 82 4.09 -13.52 -5.54
C SER A 82 4.82 -12.40 -4.83
N ALA A 83 4.08 -11.36 -4.46
CA ALA A 83 4.57 -10.27 -3.63
C ALA A 83 3.56 -9.97 -2.52
N SER A 84 4.05 -9.75 -1.32
CA SER A 84 3.25 -9.31 -0.19
C SER A 84 3.77 -7.98 0.35
N VAL A 85 2.85 -7.20 0.93
CA VAL A 85 3.15 -5.96 1.66
C VAL A 85 2.79 -6.14 3.11
N SER A 86 3.56 -5.53 4.00
CA SER A 86 3.31 -5.57 5.45
C SER A 86 3.58 -4.23 6.11
N ASP A 87 2.90 -4.04 7.24
CA ASP A 87 3.16 -3.02 8.24
C ASP A 87 3.20 -1.57 7.72
N PRO A 88 2.19 -1.12 6.93
CA PRO A 88 2.14 0.26 6.50
C PRO A 88 2.05 1.22 7.69
N LEU A 89 2.96 2.19 7.72
CA LEU A 89 2.97 3.29 8.68
C LEU A 89 2.88 4.62 7.93
N THR A 90 1.83 5.39 8.22
CA THR A 90 1.56 6.66 7.56
C THR A 90 1.66 7.82 8.55
N PHE A 91 2.50 8.81 8.23
CA PHE A 91 2.49 10.12 8.86
C PHE A 91 1.69 11.10 7.99
N TYR A 92 0.75 11.85 8.58
CA TYR A 92 -0.12 12.72 7.81
C TYR A 92 -0.47 14.03 8.52
N VAL A 93 -0.96 14.97 7.73
CA VAL A 93 -1.55 16.24 8.18
C VAL A 93 -2.95 16.38 7.58
N GLU A 94 -3.88 16.96 8.36
CA GLU A 94 -5.26 17.19 7.96
C GLU A 94 -5.62 18.66 8.26
N PRO A 95 -5.32 19.61 7.34
CA PRO A 95 -5.89 20.95 7.42
C PRO A 95 -7.41 20.87 7.32
N THR A 96 -8.11 21.30 8.35
CA THR A 96 -9.56 21.14 8.52
C THR A 96 -10.25 22.49 8.46
N PHE A 97 -11.37 22.54 7.73
CA PHE A 97 -12.30 23.65 7.72
C PHE A 97 -13.60 23.23 8.42
N MET A 98 -13.87 23.85 9.56
CA MET A 98 -15.10 23.59 10.32
C MET A 98 -16.28 24.32 9.69
N LEU A 99 -17.30 23.59 9.27
CA LEU A 99 -18.56 24.10 8.72
C LEU A 99 -19.57 24.42 9.83
N THR A 100 -19.51 23.66 10.91
CA THR A 100 -20.27 23.89 12.14
C THR A 100 -19.37 23.55 13.34
N ASP A 101 -19.85 23.74 14.57
CA ASP A 101 -19.12 23.36 15.79
C ASP A 101 -18.84 21.84 15.89
N THR A 102 -19.59 21.02 15.14
CA THR A 102 -19.50 19.57 15.19
C THR A 102 -19.12 18.90 13.87
N PHE A 103 -19.10 19.63 12.76
CA PHE A 103 -18.85 19.06 11.45
C PHE A 103 -17.80 19.88 10.68
N GLY A 104 -16.78 19.18 10.18
CA GLY A 104 -15.73 19.76 9.36
C GLY A 104 -15.38 18.89 8.16
N VAL A 105 -14.78 19.51 7.16
CA VAL A 105 -14.18 18.88 5.99
C VAL A 105 -12.69 19.18 5.97
N TYR A 106 -11.89 18.29 5.43
CA TYR A 106 -10.44 18.46 5.39
C TYR A 106 -9.82 17.87 4.13
N ALA A 107 -8.65 18.37 3.78
CA ALA A 107 -7.73 17.69 2.91
C ALA A 107 -6.76 16.85 3.78
N LYS A 108 -6.24 15.74 3.25
CA LYS A 108 -5.22 14.92 3.91
C LYS A 108 -4.03 14.82 3.00
N GLY A 109 -2.85 15.00 3.56
CA GLY A 109 -1.59 14.80 2.86
C GLY A 109 -0.60 14.13 3.79
N GLY A 110 0.20 13.19 3.27
CA GLY A 110 1.12 12.44 4.11
C GLY A 110 2.13 11.61 3.34
N VAL A 111 2.94 10.91 4.10
CA VAL A 111 3.91 9.95 3.60
C VAL A 111 3.68 8.62 4.31
N THR A 112 3.75 7.54 3.55
CA THR A 112 3.61 6.17 4.07
C THR A 112 4.86 5.37 3.74
N GLN A 113 5.17 4.41 4.59
CA GLN A 113 6.20 3.42 4.35
C GLN A 113 5.62 2.03 4.61
N LEU A 114 5.88 1.10 3.72
CA LEU A 114 5.53 -0.31 3.86
C LEU A 114 6.70 -1.20 3.45
N THR A 115 6.67 -2.47 3.85
CA THR A 115 7.68 -3.46 3.45
C THR A 115 7.11 -4.37 2.37
N VAL A 116 7.80 -4.47 1.23
CA VAL A 116 7.48 -5.39 0.13
C VAL A 116 8.35 -6.64 0.26
N THR A 117 7.74 -7.81 0.28
CA THR A 117 8.43 -9.11 0.34
C THR A 117 8.05 -9.95 -0.88
N PRO A 118 8.92 -10.04 -1.90
CA PRO A 118 8.73 -10.93 -3.03
C PRO A 118 9.06 -12.37 -2.66
N LYS A 119 8.36 -13.31 -3.30
CA LYS A 119 8.58 -14.75 -3.15
C LYS A 119 8.40 -15.45 -4.50
N GLU A 120 9.28 -16.38 -4.83
CA GLU A 120 9.13 -17.27 -5.98
C GLU A 120 9.16 -18.72 -5.52
N VAL A 121 8.23 -19.50 -6.03
CA VAL A 121 8.16 -20.96 -5.82
C VAL A 121 8.26 -21.64 -7.17
N ASP A 122 9.31 -22.43 -7.37
CA ASP A 122 9.52 -23.24 -8.56
C ASP A 122 9.28 -24.71 -8.21
N THR A 123 8.17 -25.27 -8.69
CA THR A 123 7.79 -26.67 -8.47
C THR A 123 8.55 -27.62 -9.39
N ALA A 124 9.09 -27.13 -10.52
CA ALA A 124 9.89 -27.94 -11.43
C ALA A 124 11.26 -28.28 -10.83
N SER A 125 11.85 -27.36 -10.07
CA SER A 125 13.18 -27.54 -9.45
C SER A 125 13.10 -27.78 -7.95
N VAL A 126 11.90 -27.79 -7.35
CA VAL A 126 11.68 -27.88 -5.89
C VAL A 126 12.46 -26.77 -5.15
N VAL A 127 12.69 -25.65 -5.81
CA VAL A 127 13.41 -24.51 -5.25
C VAL A 127 12.42 -23.41 -4.90
N THR A 128 12.48 -22.94 -3.67
CA THR A 128 11.79 -21.72 -3.25
C THR A 128 12.84 -20.63 -3.13
N SER A 129 12.74 -19.62 -3.98
CA SER A 129 13.58 -18.43 -3.88
C SER A 129 12.86 -17.38 -3.07
N SER A 130 13.44 -16.99 -1.94
CA SER A 130 12.97 -15.82 -1.19
C SER A 130 13.88 -14.65 -1.50
N TYR A 131 13.28 -13.54 -1.84
CA TYR A 131 13.99 -12.29 -2.11
C TYR A 131 14.05 -11.45 -0.84
N LYS A 132 15.06 -10.59 -0.75
CA LYS A 132 15.19 -9.68 0.37
C LYS A 132 14.01 -8.69 0.38
N ALA A 133 13.36 -8.58 1.52
CA ALA A 133 12.35 -7.56 1.75
C ALA A 133 12.93 -6.16 1.54
N LYS A 134 12.13 -5.25 1.02
CA LYS A 134 12.51 -3.87 0.73
C LYS A 134 11.41 -2.92 1.17
N ASP A 135 11.81 -1.85 1.87
CA ASP A 135 10.90 -0.77 2.21
C ASP A 135 10.60 0.08 0.98
N LEU A 136 9.34 0.43 0.85
CA LEU A 136 8.81 1.26 -0.21
C LEU A 136 8.09 2.45 0.43
N ASN A 137 8.40 3.65 -0.05
CA ASN A 137 7.74 4.87 0.41
C ASN A 137 6.65 5.27 -0.58
N GLY A 138 5.62 5.95 -0.07
CA GLY A 138 4.54 6.49 -0.86
C GLY A 138 4.08 7.85 -0.37
N VAL A 139 3.43 8.59 -1.24
CA VAL A 139 2.78 9.85 -0.95
C VAL A 139 1.27 9.62 -0.88
N VAL A 140 0.68 9.97 0.26
CA VAL A 140 -0.76 9.87 0.51
C VAL A 140 -1.39 11.23 0.28
N THR A 141 -2.46 11.29 -0.50
CA THR A 141 -3.28 12.48 -0.70
C THR A 141 -4.76 12.10 -0.66
N GLY A 142 -5.59 13.04 -0.22
CA GLY A 142 -7.02 12.79 -0.20
C GLY A 142 -7.81 13.86 0.53
N PHE A 143 -9.04 13.53 0.83
CA PHE A 143 -9.98 14.41 1.51
C PHE A 143 -10.94 13.60 2.38
N GLY A 144 -11.56 14.29 3.33
CA GLY A 144 -12.51 13.64 4.22
C GLY A 144 -13.44 14.63 4.92
N ALA A 145 -14.33 14.03 5.68
CA ALA A 145 -15.22 14.73 6.58
C ALA A 145 -15.09 14.16 8.01
N LYS A 146 -15.22 15.03 8.99
CA LYS A 146 -15.12 14.70 10.42
C LYS A 146 -16.34 15.20 11.16
N PHE A 147 -16.96 14.35 11.98
CA PHE A 147 -18.11 14.67 12.80
C PHE A 147 -17.80 14.39 14.26
N TYR A 148 -17.99 15.42 15.12
CA TYR A 148 -17.72 15.36 16.55
C TYR A 148 -18.99 15.16 17.37
N MET A 149 -18.94 14.25 18.36
CA MET A 149 -19.97 13.95 19.34
C MET A 149 -19.38 13.97 20.76
N GLY A 150 -19.23 15.16 21.33
CA GLY A 150 -18.49 15.29 22.60
C GLY A 150 -17.02 14.94 22.41
N ASN A 151 -16.54 13.97 23.16
CA ASN A 151 -15.16 13.47 23.05
C ASN A 151 -14.99 12.43 21.92
N PHE A 152 -16.06 11.92 21.34
CA PHE A 152 -15.97 10.99 20.22
C PHE A 152 -15.99 11.76 18.89
N PHE A 153 -15.39 11.16 17.87
CA PHE A 153 -15.52 11.63 16.50
C PHE A 153 -15.56 10.46 15.51
N ALA A 154 -16.22 10.70 14.40
CA ALA A 154 -16.21 9.81 13.24
C ALA A 154 -15.60 10.51 12.03
N LYS A 155 -14.92 9.77 11.18
CA LYS A 155 -14.37 10.24 9.91
C LYS A 155 -14.88 9.38 8.75
N ALA A 156 -15.03 10.00 7.58
CA ALA A 156 -15.14 9.32 6.30
C ALA A 156 -14.12 9.97 5.37
N GLU A 157 -13.27 9.17 4.72
CA GLU A 157 -12.12 9.63 3.92
C GLU A 157 -12.08 8.91 2.57
N TYR A 158 -11.56 9.59 1.57
CA TYR A 158 -11.09 9.01 0.32
C TYR A 158 -9.63 9.39 0.14
N LEU A 159 -8.77 8.40 -0.01
CA LEU A 159 -7.32 8.58 -0.11
C LEU A 159 -6.79 7.89 -1.36
N GLU A 160 -5.80 8.50 -1.98
CA GLU A 160 -4.96 7.93 -3.02
C GLU A 160 -3.52 7.90 -2.52
N THR A 161 -2.82 6.80 -2.82
CA THR A 161 -1.40 6.66 -2.48
C THR A 161 -0.62 6.25 -3.71
N GLU A 162 0.37 7.06 -4.07
CA GLU A 162 1.36 6.76 -5.10
C GLU A 162 2.65 6.31 -4.42
N PHE A 163 3.10 5.09 -4.71
CA PHE A 163 4.35 4.56 -4.16
C PHE A 163 5.52 4.78 -5.12
N ASP A 164 6.73 4.85 -4.56
CA ASP A 164 7.97 4.82 -5.34
C ASP A 164 8.03 3.56 -6.20
N THR A 165 8.62 3.64 -7.39
CA THR A 165 8.79 2.47 -8.25
C THR A 165 9.63 1.40 -7.53
N TYR A 166 9.07 0.21 -7.36
CA TYR A 166 9.80 -0.95 -6.91
C TYR A 166 10.72 -1.44 -8.02
N VAL A 167 12.02 -1.54 -7.74
CA VAL A 167 13.00 -2.08 -8.69
C VAL A 167 13.77 -3.22 -8.04
N HIS A 168 13.74 -4.39 -8.67
CA HIS A 168 14.48 -5.56 -8.26
C HIS A 168 15.28 -6.13 -9.43
N GLN A 169 16.57 -6.43 -9.19
CA GLN A 169 17.42 -7.11 -10.14
C GLN A 169 17.61 -8.56 -9.69
N SER A 170 17.31 -9.51 -10.57
CA SER A 170 17.58 -10.91 -10.33
C SER A 170 19.08 -11.16 -10.23
N THR A 171 19.49 -11.90 -9.21
CA THR A 171 20.89 -12.34 -9.03
C THR A 171 21.17 -13.72 -9.63
N THR A 172 20.12 -14.38 -10.16
CA THR A 172 20.23 -15.72 -10.74
C THR A 172 19.84 -15.73 -12.22
N GLY A 173 20.73 -16.21 -13.06
CA GLY A 173 20.49 -16.58 -14.47
C GLY A 173 20.55 -15.41 -15.46
N THR A 174 19.50 -14.68 -15.68
CA THR A 174 19.33 -13.80 -16.86
C THR A 174 19.49 -12.31 -16.60
N ASN A 175 19.94 -11.85 -15.43
CA ASN A 175 20.03 -10.44 -15.07
C ASN A 175 18.70 -9.67 -15.35
N ALA A 176 17.56 -10.31 -15.14
CA ALA A 176 16.27 -9.68 -15.32
C ALA A 176 16.07 -8.55 -14.30
N ILE A 177 15.56 -7.43 -14.76
CA ILE A 177 15.18 -6.30 -13.92
C ILE A 177 13.65 -6.22 -13.93
N ILE A 178 13.06 -6.33 -12.75
CA ILE A 178 11.63 -6.13 -12.53
C ILE A 178 11.43 -4.72 -11.99
N ARG A 179 10.51 -3.99 -12.62
CA ARG A 179 10.02 -2.69 -12.14
C ARG A 179 8.53 -2.83 -11.89
N ALA A 180 8.04 -2.29 -10.79
CA ALA A 180 6.61 -2.25 -10.50
C ALA A 180 6.24 -0.88 -9.94
N ASP A 181 5.26 -0.24 -10.55
CA ASP A 181 4.59 0.95 -10.04
C ASP A 181 3.33 0.46 -9.32
N ILE A 182 3.10 0.97 -8.11
CA ILE A 182 2.00 0.57 -7.23
C ILE A 182 1.23 1.81 -6.85
N ASP A 183 -0.07 1.80 -7.12
CA ASP A 183 -1.00 2.85 -6.75
C ASP A 183 -2.14 2.24 -5.95
N THR A 184 -2.65 2.96 -4.96
CA THR A 184 -3.80 2.51 -4.17
C THR A 184 -4.83 3.61 -4.00
N GLU A 185 -6.10 3.21 -3.97
CA GLU A 185 -7.24 4.03 -3.61
C GLU A 185 -7.92 3.42 -2.39
N GLN A 186 -8.31 4.25 -1.43
CA GLN A 186 -8.94 3.79 -0.19
C GLN A 186 -10.17 4.62 0.16
N THR A 187 -11.26 3.93 0.50
CA THR A 187 -12.39 4.52 1.21
C THR A 187 -12.33 4.10 2.67
N ILE A 188 -12.27 5.07 3.58
CA ILE A 188 -12.00 4.84 5.01
C ILE A 188 -13.16 5.34 5.86
N PHE A 189 -13.54 4.55 6.85
CA PHE A 189 -14.42 4.93 7.94
C PHE A 189 -13.67 4.76 9.26
N ALA A 190 -13.62 5.81 10.06
CA ALA A 190 -12.88 5.80 11.30
C ALA A 190 -13.70 6.33 12.48
N LEU A 191 -13.39 5.81 13.66
CA LEU A 191 -13.92 6.26 14.93
C LEU A 191 -12.78 6.57 15.88
N GLY A 192 -12.86 7.68 16.61
CA GLY A 192 -11.83 8.08 17.55
C GLY A 192 -12.39 8.76 18.80
N TYR A 193 -11.49 8.91 19.77
CA TYR A 193 -11.77 9.56 21.06
C TYR A 193 -10.69 10.60 21.36
N ASN A 194 -11.13 11.80 21.74
CA ASN A 194 -10.33 12.93 22.18
C ASN A 194 -10.20 12.92 23.71
N PHE A 195 -8.98 13.06 24.22
CA PHE A 195 -8.66 13.16 25.64
C PHE A 195 -8.63 14.61 26.12
#